data_9a95f99b863871a5ec7c45dd374a66ee
#
_entry.id   9a95f99b863871a5ec7c45dd374a66ee
#
_cell.length_a   1.000
_cell.length_b   1.000
_cell.length_c   1.000
_cell.angle_alpha   90.00
_cell.angle_beta   90.00
_cell.angle_gamma   90.00
#
_symmetry.space_group_name_H-M   'P 1'
#
loop_
_entity.id
_entity.type
_entity.pdbx_description
1 polymer ?
#
loop_
_entity_poly.entity_id
_entity_poly.type
_entity_poly.pdbx_seq_one_letter_code
_entity_poly.pdbx_strand_id
1 'polypeptide(L)'
;MSTKPPIEVPQGAIRLNTDSQRLEFFAQDRWYEFATDSPTLDGGARGFVSGGLQNPAEINNIDMITIPTQGNAIDFGNLTQASRLGGTTASRTRAVRLSGISGGSVTDTIDFWTISQQGDATDFGDMGTGVRSTSAAGNQTRGIVAAGVPNSSKLQFITIASTGNALDFGDPFQNRTQASAFSNPTRCCFAAGEAPSRGNTIDFVSIGTLGNAFDFGDITRAISGVFCVANSTRGIIGGGEFPSTFDTTMDFVTMASKGNAVVFGELIEQNSNGYRLGGSASSPVRGCFMGGTNDSPSSNTVYNLIQYVNIMTQGNSQDFGDLATTHGYVHIGNCSNAHGGL
;
A
#
# COMPACT_ATOMS: atom_id res chain seq x y z
N MET A 1 3.19 48.67 -40.53
CA MET A 1 4.03 47.60 -40.00
C MET A 1 4.82 48.18 -38.85
N SER A 2 4.66 47.64 -37.65
CA SER A 2 5.41 48.10 -36.48
C SER A 2 6.85 47.59 -36.58
N THR A 3 7.81 48.52 -36.66
CA THR A 3 9.26 48.24 -36.74
C THR A 3 9.91 48.13 -35.35
N LYS A 4 9.18 47.67 -34.33
CA LYS A 4 9.82 47.36 -33.06
C LYS A 4 10.51 46.01 -33.16
N PRO A 5 11.82 45.93 -32.84
CA PRO A 5 12.47 44.64 -32.75
C PRO A 5 11.77 43.79 -31.69
N PRO A 6 11.76 42.45 -31.81
CA PRO A 6 11.22 41.61 -30.79
C PRO A 6 11.92 41.93 -29.47
N ILE A 7 11.13 42.19 -28.42
CA ILE A 7 11.68 42.40 -27.09
C ILE A 7 12.35 41.08 -26.68
N GLU A 8 13.68 41.10 -26.58
CA GLU A 8 14.40 39.94 -26.01
C GLU A 8 13.92 39.73 -24.57
N VAL A 9 13.45 38.54 -24.30
CA VAL A 9 13.05 38.16 -22.94
C VAL A 9 14.32 37.94 -22.12
N PRO A 10 14.53 38.71 -21.03
CA PRO A 10 15.73 38.52 -20.22
C PRO A 10 15.71 37.16 -19.53
N GLN A 11 16.89 36.55 -19.37
CA GLN A 11 17.06 35.32 -18.57
C GLN A 11 16.55 35.56 -17.14
N GLY A 12 15.76 34.63 -16.64
CA GLY A 12 15.12 34.73 -15.33
C GLY A 12 13.78 35.49 -15.33
N ALA A 13 13.29 35.97 -16.49
CA ALA A 13 11.95 36.56 -16.57
C ALA A 13 10.89 35.52 -16.15
N ILE A 14 9.89 35.99 -15.42
CA ILE A 14 8.76 35.17 -14.95
C ILE A 14 7.47 35.68 -15.58
N ARG A 15 6.61 34.78 -16.02
CA ARG A 15 5.27 35.11 -16.52
C ARG A 15 4.23 34.09 -16.05
N LEU A 16 2.97 34.51 -16.03
CA LEU A 16 1.84 33.59 -16.00
C LEU A 16 1.46 33.27 -17.45
N ASN A 17 1.55 32.02 -17.84
CA ASN A 17 0.99 31.53 -19.10
C ASN A 17 -0.53 31.39 -18.93
N THR A 18 -1.28 32.26 -19.61
CA THR A 18 -2.75 32.31 -19.51
C THR A 18 -3.43 31.12 -20.19
N ASP A 19 -2.76 30.45 -21.12
CA ASP A 19 -3.31 29.29 -21.84
C ASP A 19 -3.19 28.02 -21.01
N SER A 20 -2.02 27.81 -20.39
CA SER A 20 -1.78 26.68 -19.48
C SER A 20 -2.16 26.99 -18.02
N GLN A 21 -2.42 28.27 -17.67
CA GLN A 21 -2.64 28.77 -16.32
C GLN A 21 -1.49 28.45 -15.35
N ARG A 22 -0.26 28.37 -15.87
CA ARG A 22 0.94 28.02 -15.13
C ARG A 22 1.93 29.17 -15.08
N LEU A 23 2.66 29.22 -13.98
CA LEU A 23 3.78 30.13 -13.83
C LEU A 23 4.99 29.57 -14.58
N GLU A 24 5.65 30.38 -15.38
CA GLU A 24 6.82 30.00 -16.17
C GLU A 24 7.98 30.95 -15.92
N PHE A 25 9.20 30.46 -16.05
CA PHE A 25 10.42 31.26 -16.07
C PHE A 25 11.21 31.03 -17.36
N PHE A 26 11.87 32.08 -17.83
CA PHE A 26 12.68 32.03 -19.05
C PHE A 26 14.13 31.72 -18.72
N ALA A 27 14.64 30.59 -19.26
CA ALA A 27 16.03 30.18 -19.15
C ALA A 27 16.45 29.40 -20.40
N GLN A 28 17.73 29.47 -20.77
CA GLN A 28 18.27 28.77 -21.94
C GLN A 28 17.41 28.95 -23.21
N ASP A 29 17.00 30.19 -23.46
CA ASP A 29 16.19 30.61 -24.61
C ASP A 29 14.84 29.93 -24.79
N ARG A 30 14.26 29.44 -23.69
CA ARG A 30 12.92 28.86 -23.65
C ARG A 30 12.23 29.12 -22.31
N TRP A 31 10.90 28.94 -22.29
CA TRP A 31 10.09 29.00 -21.11
C TRP A 31 10.02 27.62 -20.45
N TYR A 32 10.28 27.59 -19.16
CA TYR A 32 10.13 26.42 -18.29
C TYR A 32 8.98 26.65 -17.33
N GLU A 33 8.13 25.68 -17.15
CA GLU A 33 7.10 25.71 -16.13
C GLU A 33 7.72 25.55 -14.74
N PHE A 34 7.23 26.35 -13.78
CA PHE A 34 7.45 26.02 -12.38
C PHE A 34 6.63 24.78 -12.06
N ALA A 35 7.27 23.69 -11.66
CA ALA A 35 6.60 22.61 -11.00
C ALA A 35 6.14 23.11 -9.62
N THR A 36 4.91 23.63 -9.55
CA THR A 36 4.28 23.89 -8.26
C THR A 36 3.73 22.57 -7.75
N ASP A 37 4.46 21.90 -6.89
CA ASP A 37 3.83 21.01 -5.94
C ASP A 37 2.96 21.88 -5.04
N SER A 38 1.66 21.86 -5.25
CA SER A 38 0.73 22.31 -4.22
C SER A 38 1.04 21.46 -2.98
N PRO A 39 1.43 22.05 -1.85
CA PRO A 39 1.44 21.29 -0.63
C PRO A 39 0.04 20.69 -0.51
N THR A 40 -0.03 19.37 -0.57
CA THR A 40 -1.28 18.64 -0.41
C THR A 40 -1.88 19.11 0.91
N LEU A 41 -3.00 19.82 0.85
CA LEU A 41 -3.73 20.34 2.03
C LEU A 41 -4.34 19.21 2.88
N ASP A 42 -4.02 17.97 2.56
CA ASP A 42 -4.44 16.73 3.20
C ASP A 42 -3.56 16.30 4.39
N GLY A 43 -2.74 17.20 4.92
CA GLY A 43 -2.00 17.00 6.17
C GLY A 43 -0.67 16.25 6.04
N GLY A 44 -0.11 16.16 4.82
CA GLY A 44 1.15 15.46 4.54
C GLY A 44 0.98 13.97 4.26
N ALA A 45 2.07 13.27 4.03
CA ALA A 45 2.05 11.83 3.77
C ALA A 45 1.75 11.05 5.06
N ARG A 46 0.51 10.62 5.22
CA ARG A 46 0.01 9.82 6.34
C ARG A 46 -0.09 8.37 5.95
N GLY A 47 0.41 7.49 6.79
CA GLY A 47 0.27 6.04 6.68
C GLY A 47 -0.63 5.50 7.77
N PHE A 48 -1.34 4.42 7.49
CA PHE A 48 -2.32 3.83 8.41
C PHE A 48 -2.12 2.32 8.51
N VAL A 49 -2.37 1.81 9.71
CA VAL A 49 -2.63 0.39 9.97
C VAL A 49 -3.95 0.29 10.71
N SER A 50 -4.77 -0.69 10.38
CA SER A 50 -6.12 -0.79 10.93
C SER A 50 -6.54 -2.21 11.22
N GLY A 51 -7.24 -2.41 12.35
CA GLY A 51 -7.68 -3.70 12.81
C GLY A 51 -6.52 -4.66 13.09
N GLY A 52 -6.77 -5.95 13.09
CA GLY A 52 -5.78 -6.98 13.38
C GLY A 52 -6.10 -7.75 14.64
N LEU A 53 -5.08 -8.38 15.21
CA LEU A 53 -5.15 -9.16 16.44
C LEU A 53 -4.21 -8.58 17.48
N GLN A 54 -4.72 -8.26 18.64
CA GLN A 54 -3.98 -8.08 19.87
C GLN A 54 -4.29 -9.26 20.77
N ASN A 55 -3.50 -10.31 20.65
CA ASN A 55 -3.77 -11.63 21.17
C ASN A 55 -4.35 -11.64 22.62
N PRO A 56 -5.53 -12.27 22.86
CA PRO A 56 -6.27 -13.13 21.92
C PRO A 56 -7.40 -12.42 21.15
N ALA A 57 -7.58 -11.11 21.29
CA ALA A 57 -8.72 -10.37 20.80
C ALA A 57 -8.48 -9.73 19.42
N GLU A 58 -9.48 -9.76 18.55
CA GLU A 58 -9.54 -8.91 17.37
C GLU A 58 -9.75 -7.46 17.82
N ILE A 59 -9.12 -6.51 17.12
CA ILE A 59 -9.17 -5.07 17.43
C ILE A 59 -9.77 -4.28 16.27
N ASN A 60 -10.27 -3.09 16.58
CA ASN A 60 -10.80 -2.15 15.60
C ASN A 60 -9.99 -0.84 15.49
N ASN A 61 -8.91 -0.71 16.24
CA ASN A 61 -8.07 0.49 16.24
C ASN A 61 -7.52 0.80 14.84
N ILE A 62 -7.42 2.08 14.55
CA ILE A 62 -6.72 2.64 13.40
C ILE A 62 -5.56 3.48 13.95
N ASP A 63 -4.34 3.07 13.68
CA ASP A 63 -3.13 3.80 14.03
C ASP A 63 -2.60 4.57 12.81
N MET A 64 -2.11 5.78 13.03
CA MET A 64 -1.59 6.67 11.98
C MET A 64 -0.15 7.08 12.25
N ILE A 65 0.66 7.08 11.19
CA ILE A 65 2.00 7.67 11.17
C ILE A 65 2.08 8.84 10.19
N THR A 66 2.99 9.76 10.46
CA THR A 66 3.40 10.79 9.50
C THR A 66 4.71 10.34 8.83
N ILE A 67 4.64 9.84 7.60
CA ILE A 67 5.76 9.16 6.94
C ILE A 67 7.03 10.02 6.79
N PRO A 68 6.97 11.35 6.49
CA PRO A 68 8.16 12.19 6.39
C PRO A 68 8.92 12.38 7.71
N THR A 69 8.23 12.30 8.84
CA THR A 69 8.82 12.47 10.17
C THR A 69 8.84 11.12 10.89
N GLN A 70 10.00 10.72 11.41
CA GLN A 70 10.07 9.53 12.27
C GLN A 70 9.36 9.79 13.59
N GLY A 71 8.91 8.72 14.24
CA GLY A 71 8.27 8.76 15.54
C GLY A 71 7.13 7.75 15.65
N ASN A 72 6.58 7.65 16.83
CA ASN A 72 5.52 6.71 17.14
C ASN A 72 4.21 7.07 16.43
N ALA A 73 3.42 6.05 16.13
CA ALA A 73 2.07 6.22 15.65
C ALA A 73 1.18 6.86 16.73
N ILE A 74 0.11 7.47 16.27
CA ILE A 74 -0.97 7.96 17.15
C ILE A 74 -2.25 7.19 16.84
N ASP A 75 -3.09 7.03 17.85
CA ASP A 75 -4.46 6.55 17.66
C ASP A 75 -5.23 7.56 16.81
N PHE A 76 -5.82 7.07 15.71
CA PHE A 76 -6.56 7.89 14.76
C PHE A 76 -8.09 7.74 14.93
N GLY A 77 -8.55 6.57 15.30
CA GLY A 77 -9.96 6.21 15.46
C GLY A 77 -10.18 4.71 15.38
N ASN A 78 -11.40 4.30 15.07
CA ASN A 78 -11.79 2.89 15.06
C ASN A 78 -12.49 2.50 13.76
N LEU A 79 -12.35 1.24 13.35
CA LEU A 79 -13.20 0.59 12.36
C LEU A 79 -14.62 0.41 12.91
N THR A 80 -15.59 0.21 12.04
CA THR A 80 -16.98 -0.07 12.44
C THR A 80 -17.11 -1.37 13.23
N GLN A 81 -16.20 -2.30 13.02
CA GLN A 81 -16.11 -3.57 13.76
C GLN A 81 -14.65 -4.03 13.94
N ALA A 82 -14.39 -4.75 15.02
CA ALA A 82 -13.09 -5.42 15.20
C ALA A 82 -12.91 -6.48 14.11
N SER A 83 -11.80 -6.41 13.38
CA SER A 83 -11.56 -7.34 12.27
C SER A 83 -10.08 -7.49 11.96
N ARG A 84 -9.71 -8.65 11.40
CA ARG A 84 -8.36 -9.00 10.98
C ARG A 84 -8.33 -9.60 9.57
N LEU A 85 -7.17 -9.75 8.98
CA LEU A 85 -6.96 -10.44 7.70
C LEU A 85 -7.73 -9.82 6.50
N GLY A 86 -7.97 -8.52 6.50
CA GLY A 86 -8.60 -7.79 5.39
C GLY A 86 -7.58 -6.96 4.59
N GLY A 87 -7.94 -6.52 3.41
CA GLY A 87 -7.11 -5.65 2.57
C GLY A 87 -7.28 -4.17 2.91
N THR A 88 -6.27 -3.35 2.63
CA THR A 88 -6.36 -1.90 2.74
C THR A 88 -5.84 -1.20 1.50
N THR A 89 -6.46 -0.09 1.15
CA THR A 89 -6.01 0.80 0.06
C THR A 89 -6.39 2.24 0.39
N ALA A 90 -5.88 3.19 -0.36
CA ALA A 90 -6.20 4.60 -0.13
C ALA A 90 -6.18 5.41 -1.43
N SER A 91 -6.88 6.53 -1.41
CA SER A 91 -6.67 7.69 -2.28
C SER A 91 -5.96 8.79 -1.48
N ARG A 92 -5.79 9.96 -2.04
CA ARG A 92 -5.23 11.11 -1.30
C ARG A 92 -6.10 11.58 -0.14
N THR A 93 -7.40 11.29 -0.15
CA THR A 93 -8.36 11.81 0.82
C THR A 93 -9.06 10.74 1.65
N ARG A 94 -9.17 9.53 1.14
CA ARG A 94 -9.86 8.40 1.79
C ARG A 94 -8.95 7.19 1.90
N ALA A 95 -8.94 6.58 3.06
CA ALA A 95 -8.43 5.24 3.27
C ALA A 95 -9.60 4.28 3.40
N VAL A 96 -9.42 3.06 2.91
CA VAL A 96 -10.48 2.04 2.84
C VAL A 96 -9.94 0.71 3.34
N ARG A 97 -10.70 0.05 4.20
CA ARG A 97 -10.49 -1.31 4.67
C ARG A 97 -11.54 -2.23 4.05
N LEU A 98 -11.12 -3.36 3.52
CA LEU A 98 -11.97 -4.25 2.75
C LEU A 98 -11.96 -5.65 3.35
N SER A 99 -13.16 -6.16 3.71
CA SER A 99 -13.36 -7.56 4.11
C SER A 99 -12.49 -7.99 5.31
N GLY A 100 -12.36 -9.29 5.54
CA GLY A 100 -11.56 -9.89 6.62
C GLY A 100 -12.29 -10.90 7.45
N ILE A 101 -11.91 -11.02 8.72
CA ILE A 101 -12.60 -11.84 9.74
C ILE A 101 -13.03 -10.92 10.87
N SER A 102 -14.28 -11.07 11.30
CA SER A 102 -14.84 -10.44 12.50
C SER A 102 -15.61 -11.48 13.30
N GLY A 103 -15.33 -11.59 14.60
CA GLY A 103 -15.96 -12.58 15.47
C GLY A 103 -15.75 -14.03 15.02
N GLY A 104 -14.62 -14.33 14.35
CA GLY A 104 -14.30 -15.66 13.82
C GLY A 104 -14.94 -15.99 12.47
N SER A 105 -15.77 -15.13 11.90
CA SER A 105 -16.44 -15.33 10.61
C SER A 105 -15.90 -14.39 9.55
N VAL A 106 -15.87 -14.84 8.28
CA VAL A 106 -15.54 -13.98 7.16
C VAL A 106 -16.60 -12.89 7.02
N THR A 107 -16.18 -11.64 6.89
CA THR A 107 -17.07 -10.48 6.68
C THR A 107 -16.89 -9.93 5.27
N ASP A 108 -17.92 -9.29 4.74
CA ASP A 108 -17.90 -8.58 3.46
C ASP A 108 -17.86 -7.06 3.63
N THR A 109 -17.87 -6.56 4.85
CA THR A 109 -17.89 -5.13 5.17
C THR A 109 -16.72 -4.38 4.58
N ILE A 110 -17.00 -3.21 4.03
CA ILE A 110 -16.01 -2.24 3.59
C ILE A 110 -16.15 -0.99 4.45
N ASP A 111 -15.07 -0.61 5.14
CA ASP A 111 -14.99 0.59 5.96
C ASP A 111 -14.12 1.65 5.27
N PHE A 112 -14.44 2.94 5.47
CA PHE A 112 -13.57 4.03 5.06
C PHE A 112 -13.47 5.13 6.12
N TRP A 113 -12.37 5.88 6.07
CA TRP A 113 -12.17 7.08 6.86
C TRP A 113 -11.53 8.21 6.05
N THR A 114 -11.78 9.44 6.48
CA THR A 114 -11.21 10.64 5.86
C THR A 114 -9.80 10.86 6.42
N ILE A 115 -8.78 10.83 5.56
CA ILE A 115 -7.36 10.87 5.97
C ILE A 115 -6.97 12.18 6.65
N SER A 116 -7.55 13.30 6.24
CA SER A 116 -7.21 14.63 6.78
C SER A 116 -7.76 14.90 8.19
N GLN A 117 -8.76 14.16 8.62
CA GLN A 117 -9.47 14.37 9.87
C GLN A 117 -9.48 13.11 10.71
N GLN A 118 -8.94 13.19 11.95
CA GLN A 118 -9.01 12.11 12.92
C GLN A 118 -10.47 11.79 13.27
N GLY A 119 -10.79 10.51 13.35
CA GLY A 119 -12.11 10.00 13.67
C GLY A 119 -12.33 8.57 13.24
N ASP A 120 -13.47 8.03 13.60
CA ASP A 120 -13.86 6.65 13.32
C ASP A 120 -14.19 6.44 11.84
N ALA A 121 -14.01 5.22 11.39
CA ALA A 121 -14.42 4.79 10.07
C ALA A 121 -15.96 4.75 9.95
N THR A 122 -16.41 4.87 8.72
CA THR A 122 -17.82 4.80 8.33
C THR A 122 -17.99 3.68 7.32
N ASP A 123 -19.17 3.07 7.31
CA ASP A 123 -19.54 2.08 6.31
C ASP A 123 -19.44 2.65 4.89
N PHE A 124 -18.75 1.92 4.03
CA PHE A 124 -18.60 2.23 2.61
C PHE A 124 -19.56 1.43 1.73
N GLY A 125 -19.86 0.21 2.11
CA GLY A 125 -20.61 -0.81 1.39
C GLY A 125 -20.01 -2.20 1.62
N ASP A 126 -20.34 -3.13 0.74
CA ASP A 126 -19.96 -4.54 0.91
C ASP A 126 -19.13 -5.07 -0.26
N MET A 127 -18.32 -6.09 0.02
CA MET A 127 -17.71 -6.92 -1.02
C MET A 127 -18.78 -7.74 -1.71
N GLY A 128 -18.65 -7.96 -3.01
CA GLY A 128 -19.55 -8.88 -3.73
C GLY A 128 -19.46 -10.32 -3.21
N THR A 129 -18.31 -10.68 -2.65
CA THR A 129 -18.09 -11.91 -1.88
C THR A 129 -17.08 -11.59 -0.79
N GLY A 130 -17.43 -11.83 0.45
CA GLY A 130 -16.54 -11.66 1.60
C GLY A 130 -15.35 -12.61 1.50
N VAL A 131 -14.15 -12.11 1.80
CA VAL A 131 -12.91 -12.86 1.75
C VAL A 131 -12.00 -12.49 2.93
N ARG A 132 -11.16 -13.42 3.33
CA ARG A 132 -10.09 -13.19 4.30
C ARG A 132 -8.73 -13.52 3.70
N SER A 133 -7.67 -13.13 4.37
CA SER A 133 -6.30 -13.34 3.86
C SER A 133 -6.13 -12.74 2.46
N THR A 134 -6.72 -11.59 2.26
CA THR A 134 -6.73 -10.80 1.04
C THR A 134 -5.82 -9.59 1.18
N SER A 135 -5.49 -8.97 0.09
CA SER A 135 -4.75 -7.71 0.04
C SER A 135 -5.39 -6.75 -0.96
N ALA A 136 -5.12 -5.48 -0.81
CA ALA A 136 -5.62 -4.49 -1.74
C ALA A 136 -4.55 -3.43 -2.05
N ALA A 137 -4.60 -2.92 -3.26
CA ALA A 137 -3.85 -1.74 -3.67
C ALA A 137 -4.63 -1.03 -4.80
N GLY A 138 -4.24 0.16 -5.16
CA GLY A 138 -4.99 0.90 -6.15
C GLY A 138 -4.31 2.20 -6.56
N ASN A 139 -5.09 3.05 -7.20
CA ASN A 139 -4.69 4.41 -7.53
C ASN A 139 -5.70 5.41 -6.95
N GLN A 140 -5.60 6.67 -7.35
CA GLN A 140 -6.48 7.76 -6.88
C GLN A 140 -7.98 7.44 -7.02
N THR A 141 -8.38 6.59 -7.96
CA THR A 141 -9.79 6.37 -8.29
C THR A 141 -10.30 4.98 -7.95
N ARG A 142 -9.46 3.95 -8.10
CA ARG A 142 -9.84 2.55 -7.91
C ARG A 142 -8.98 1.84 -6.88
N GLY A 143 -9.63 1.15 -5.97
CA GLY A 143 -9.02 0.14 -5.12
C GLY A 143 -9.32 -1.25 -5.68
N ILE A 144 -8.30 -2.09 -5.86
CA ILE A 144 -8.43 -3.47 -6.35
C ILE A 144 -8.08 -4.40 -5.21
N VAL A 145 -8.95 -5.36 -4.97
CA VAL A 145 -8.85 -6.36 -3.90
C VAL A 145 -8.41 -7.68 -4.51
N ALA A 146 -7.32 -8.22 -4.01
CA ALA A 146 -6.87 -9.55 -4.38
C ALA A 146 -7.82 -10.62 -3.87
N ALA A 147 -7.78 -11.75 -4.54
CA ALA A 147 -8.45 -12.96 -4.10
C ALA A 147 -8.00 -13.40 -2.70
N GLY A 148 -8.86 -14.08 -1.98
CA GLY A 148 -8.64 -14.59 -0.63
C GLY A 148 -9.48 -15.84 -0.37
N VAL A 149 -9.57 -16.28 0.88
CA VAL A 149 -10.41 -17.41 1.28
C VAL A 149 -11.82 -16.92 1.61
N PRO A 150 -12.89 -17.57 1.18
CA PRO A 150 -12.98 -18.85 0.45
C PRO A 150 -12.89 -18.73 -1.08
N ASN A 151 -12.86 -17.51 -1.64
CA ASN A 151 -12.89 -17.32 -3.08
C ASN A 151 -11.57 -16.72 -3.61
N SER A 152 -10.61 -17.59 -3.92
CA SER A 152 -9.30 -17.19 -4.41
C SER A 152 -9.22 -16.95 -5.93
N SER A 153 -10.33 -17.08 -6.66
CA SER A 153 -10.37 -17.00 -8.13
C SER A 153 -10.89 -15.68 -8.68
N LYS A 154 -11.12 -14.67 -7.83
CA LYS A 154 -11.69 -13.38 -8.28
C LYS A 154 -10.93 -12.19 -7.74
N LEU A 155 -10.78 -11.19 -8.58
CA LEU A 155 -10.42 -9.84 -8.20
C LEU A 155 -11.68 -8.98 -8.15
N GLN A 156 -11.79 -8.12 -7.16
CA GLN A 156 -12.90 -7.18 -7.03
C GLN A 156 -12.34 -5.76 -6.97
N PHE A 157 -13.15 -4.76 -7.28
CA PHE A 157 -12.72 -3.37 -7.18
C PHE A 157 -13.82 -2.47 -6.62
N ILE A 158 -13.37 -1.35 -6.08
CA ILE A 158 -14.21 -0.24 -5.63
C ILE A 158 -13.80 1.05 -6.34
N THR A 159 -14.74 1.98 -6.46
CA THR A 159 -14.44 3.38 -6.81
C THR A 159 -14.30 4.18 -5.52
N ILE A 160 -13.07 4.55 -5.13
CA ILE A 160 -12.77 5.08 -3.78
C ILE A 160 -13.54 6.36 -3.45
N ALA A 161 -13.84 7.19 -4.46
CA ALA A 161 -14.51 8.48 -4.25
C ALA A 161 -16.00 8.36 -3.92
N SER A 162 -16.66 7.24 -4.25
CA SER A 162 -18.08 7.01 -4.03
C SER A 162 -18.32 5.73 -3.24
N THR A 163 -19.13 5.81 -2.19
CA THR A 163 -19.57 4.64 -1.43
C THR A 163 -20.43 3.71 -2.29
N GLY A 164 -20.38 2.44 -2.01
CA GLY A 164 -21.11 1.38 -2.71
C GLY A 164 -20.35 0.07 -2.71
N ASN A 165 -21.02 -0.98 -3.17
CA ASN A 165 -20.48 -2.33 -3.14
C ASN A 165 -19.36 -2.54 -4.15
N ALA A 166 -18.46 -3.44 -3.84
CA ALA A 166 -17.41 -3.87 -4.75
C ALA A 166 -17.99 -4.61 -5.95
N LEU A 167 -17.32 -4.44 -7.09
CA LEU A 167 -17.69 -5.05 -8.37
C LEU A 167 -16.61 -6.03 -8.83
N ASP A 168 -16.98 -6.93 -9.71
CA ASP A 168 -16.04 -7.87 -10.34
C ASP A 168 -15.05 -7.11 -11.23
N PHE A 169 -13.76 -7.39 -11.05
CA PHE A 169 -12.69 -6.82 -11.86
C PHE A 169 -12.18 -7.80 -12.91
N GLY A 170 -12.14 -9.09 -12.60
CA GLY A 170 -11.58 -10.18 -13.39
C GLY A 170 -10.95 -11.24 -12.49
N ASP A 171 -10.08 -12.06 -13.06
CA ASP A 171 -9.48 -13.19 -12.35
C ASP A 171 -7.99 -12.96 -12.07
N PRO A 172 -7.45 -13.45 -10.94
CA PRO A 172 -6.01 -13.45 -10.69
C PRO A 172 -5.29 -14.39 -11.68
N PHE A 173 -4.00 -14.17 -11.89
CA PHE A 173 -3.19 -15.09 -12.70
C PHE A 173 -3.07 -16.47 -12.05
N GLN A 174 -3.00 -16.50 -10.72
CA GLN A 174 -3.03 -17.72 -9.90
C GLN A 174 -3.99 -17.55 -8.72
N ASN A 175 -4.74 -18.59 -8.41
CA ASN A 175 -5.53 -18.65 -7.19
C ASN A 175 -4.60 -18.74 -5.99
N ARG A 176 -4.63 -17.77 -5.10
CA ARG A 176 -3.77 -17.76 -3.90
C ARG A 176 -4.37 -16.91 -2.78
N THR A 177 -3.87 -17.17 -1.60
CA THR A 177 -4.18 -16.41 -0.38
C THR A 177 -2.88 -15.88 0.22
N GLN A 178 -2.97 -14.95 1.15
CA GLN A 178 -1.80 -14.40 1.82
C GLN A 178 -0.75 -13.76 0.86
N ALA A 179 -1.20 -13.34 -0.32
CA ALA A 179 -0.43 -12.46 -1.18
C ALA A 179 -0.45 -11.04 -0.64
N SER A 180 0.51 -10.22 -0.98
CA SER A 180 0.47 -8.79 -0.72
C SER A 180 0.38 -7.97 -1.99
N ALA A 181 -0.20 -6.77 -1.90
CA ALA A 181 -0.44 -5.91 -3.04
C ALA A 181 0.31 -4.57 -2.94
N PHE A 182 0.73 -4.08 -4.09
CA PHE A 182 1.33 -2.76 -4.25
C PHE A 182 0.99 -2.21 -5.63
N SER A 183 1.08 -0.90 -5.81
CA SER A 183 0.64 -0.28 -7.05
C SER A 183 1.48 0.94 -7.45
N ASN A 184 1.43 1.23 -8.74
CA ASN A 184 1.71 2.55 -9.29
C ASN A 184 0.41 3.12 -9.94
N PRO A 185 0.39 4.32 -10.54
CA PRO A 185 -0.84 4.90 -11.07
C PRO A 185 -1.57 4.05 -12.12
N THR A 186 -0.87 3.11 -12.77
CA THR A 186 -1.42 2.32 -13.88
C THR A 186 -1.54 0.82 -13.61
N ARG A 187 -0.72 0.27 -12.71
CA ARG A 187 -0.63 -1.17 -12.42
C ARG A 187 -0.87 -1.44 -10.95
N CYS A 188 -1.67 -2.45 -10.65
CA CYS A 188 -1.76 -3.08 -9.34
C CYS A 188 -1.08 -4.46 -9.44
N CYS A 189 -0.10 -4.70 -8.59
CA CYS A 189 0.68 -5.93 -8.54
C CYS A 189 0.35 -6.71 -7.26
N PHE A 190 0.37 -8.03 -7.37
CA PHE A 190 0.17 -8.97 -6.27
C PHE A 190 1.38 -9.90 -6.21
N ALA A 191 2.00 -10.03 -5.04
CA ALA A 191 3.24 -10.80 -4.90
C ALA A 191 3.12 -11.91 -3.86
N ALA A 192 3.85 -13.01 -4.07
CA ALA A 192 3.94 -14.15 -3.16
C ALA A 192 2.58 -14.80 -2.89
N GLY A 193 2.42 -15.42 -1.73
CA GLY A 193 1.16 -16.05 -1.31
C GLY A 193 1.21 -17.56 -1.31
N GLU A 194 0.06 -18.18 -1.03
CA GLU A 194 -0.05 -19.62 -0.87
C GLU A 194 -1.25 -20.18 -1.64
N ALA A 195 -1.01 -21.20 -2.51
CA ALA A 195 -2.07 -21.99 -3.14
C ALA A 195 -1.56 -23.15 -4.00
N PRO A 196 -1.62 -24.40 -3.60
CA PRO A 196 -1.72 -24.95 -2.24
C PRO A 196 -0.39 -24.85 -1.46
N SER A 197 0.70 -24.46 -2.12
CA SER A 197 2.02 -24.22 -1.52
C SER A 197 2.41 -22.76 -1.69
N ARG A 198 3.38 -22.31 -0.92
CA ARG A 198 3.93 -20.95 -1.05
C ARG A 198 4.52 -20.76 -2.43
N GLY A 199 4.25 -19.57 -3.00
CA GLY A 199 4.67 -19.18 -4.35
C GLY A 199 5.62 -17.98 -4.34
N ASN A 200 6.31 -17.80 -5.46
CA ASN A 200 7.21 -16.67 -5.70
C ASN A 200 6.68 -15.73 -6.80
N THR A 201 5.55 -16.02 -7.39
CA THR A 201 5.02 -15.28 -8.54
C THR A 201 4.57 -13.88 -8.15
N ILE A 202 4.87 -12.94 -9.02
CA ILE A 202 4.26 -11.60 -9.06
C ILE A 202 3.35 -11.55 -10.28
N ASP A 203 2.10 -11.19 -10.10
CA ASP A 203 1.18 -10.89 -11.18
C ASP A 203 0.64 -9.46 -11.06
N PHE A 204 0.08 -8.95 -12.15
CA PHE A 204 -0.43 -7.58 -12.18
C PHE A 204 -1.68 -7.43 -13.03
N VAL A 205 -2.45 -6.40 -12.73
CA VAL A 205 -3.54 -5.90 -13.56
C VAL A 205 -3.29 -4.45 -13.96
N SER A 206 -3.89 -4.05 -15.07
CA SER A 206 -3.98 -2.65 -15.48
C SER A 206 -5.16 -2.00 -14.75
N ILE A 207 -4.94 -1.03 -13.85
CA ILE A 207 -6.01 -0.45 -12.99
C ILE A 207 -7.10 0.23 -13.82
N GLY A 208 -6.74 0.81 -14.96
CA GLY A 208 -7.66 1.58 -15.81
C GLY A 208 -8.69 0.73 -16.57
N THR A 209 -8.43 -0.55 -16.79
CA THR A 209 -9.26 -1.45 -17.58
C THR A 209 -9.58 -2.72 -16.82
N LEU A 210 -10.83 -3.17 -16.87
CA LEU A 210 -11.23 -4.46 -16.31
C LEU A 210 -10.56 -5.60 -17.11
N GLY A 211 -10.28 -6.69 -16.44
CA GLY A 211 -9.73 -7.91 -17.05
C GLY A 211 -8.85 -8.70 -16.09
N ASN A 212 -8.39 -9.83 -16.58
CA ASN A 212 -7.61 -10.79 -15.82
C ASN A 212 -6.17 -10.31 -15.60
N ALA A 213 -5.55 -10.82 -14.55
CA ALA A 213 -4.16 -10.55 -14.24
C ALA A 213 -3.21 -11.26 -15.22
N PHE A 214 -2.04 -10.66 -15.37
CA PHE A 214 -0.94 -11.16 -16.19
C PHE A 214 0.29 -11.42 -15.32
N ASP A 215 1.08 -12.39 -15.71
CA ASP A 215 2.39 -12.61 -15.12
C ASP A 215 3.30 -11.38 -15.26
N PHE A 216 3.92 -10.99 -14.13
CA PHE A 216 4.91 -9.93 -14.06
C PHE A 216 6.34 -10.47 -13.99
N GLY A 217 6.55 -11.58 -13.25
CA GLY A 217 7.80 -12.21 -12.92
C GLY A 217 7.78 -12.81 -11.51
N ASP A 218 8.93 -13.08 -10.95
CA ASP A 218 9.06 -13.79 -9.66
C ASP A 218 9.86 -12.99 -8.63
N ILE A 219 9.52 -13.13 -7.35
CA ILE A 219 10.41 -12.78 -6.24
C ILE A 219 11.48 -13.86 -6.08
N THR A 220 12.54 -13.56 -5.33
CA THR A 220 13.71 -14.46 -5.22
C THR A 220 13.42 -15.76 -4.47
N ARG A 221 12.28 -15.85 -3.77
CA ARG A 221 11.95 -16.99 -2.90
C ARG A 221 10.44 -17.24 -2.80
N ALA A 222 10.05 -18.49 -2.56
CA ALA A 222 8.64 -18.89 -2.41
C ALA A 222 8.21 -18.71 -0.94
N ILE A 223 7.36 -17.72 -0.68
CA ILE A 223 6.89 -17.33 0.66
C ILE A 223 5.45 -16.82 0.65
N SER A 224 4.86 -16.67 1.82
CA SER A 224 3.52 -16.08 2.00
C SER A 224 3.51 -15.04 3.13
N GLY A 225 2.47 -14.21 3.18
CA GLY A 225 2.29 -13.23 4.25
C GLY A 225 3.30 -12.06 4.22
N VAL A 226 3.81 -11.70 3.05
CA VAL A 226 4.79 -10.63 2.84
C VAL A 226 4.17 -9.24 3.04
N PHE A 227 5.02 -8.25 3.26
CA PHE A 227 4.68 -6.82 3.24
C PHE A 227 5.02 -6.23 1.87
N CYS A 228 4.26 -5.26 1.40
CA CYS A 228 4.59 -4.57 0.17
C CYS A 228 4.47 -3.06 0.32
N VAL A 229 5.48 -2.35 -0.16
CA VAL A 229 5.50 -0.88 -0.27
C VAL A 229 5.91 -0.48 -1.68
N ALA A 230 5.45 0.66 -2.17
CA ALA A 230 5.82 1.12 -3.49
C ALA A 230 5.80 2.64 -3.61
N ASN A 231 6.60 3.14 -4.55
CA ASN A 231 6.39 4.43 -5.18
C ASN A 231 5.99 4.24 -6.65
N SER A 232 5.88 5.30 -7.42
CA SER A 232 5.47 5.23 -8.83
C SER A 232 6.39 4.38 -9.72
N THR A 233 7.63 4.13 -9.31
CA THR A 233 8.66 3.46 -10.12
C THR A 233 9.11 2.12 -9.59
N ARG A 234 9.09 1.90 -8.28
CA ARG A 234 9.64 0.71 -7.61
C ARG A 234 8.66 0.14 -6.60
N GLY A 235 8.46 -1.19 -6.63
CA GLY A 235 7.80 -1.96 -5.58
C GLY A 235 8.83 -2.74 -4.77
N ILE A 236 8.67 -2.80 -3.44
CA ILE A 236 9.50 -3.57 -2.53
C ILE A 236 8.60 -4.57 -1.82
N ILE A 237 9.04 -5.82 -1.78
CA ILE A 237 8.35 -6.96 -1.15
C ILE A 237 9.28 -7.50 -0.06
N GLY A 238 8.85 -7.52 1.19
CA GLY A 238 9.71 -7.92 2.31
C GLY A 238 9.04 -8.81 3.33
N GLY A 239 9.85 -9.49 4.14
CA GLY A 239 9.39 -10.38 5.17
C GLY A 239 8.63 -11.58 4.64
N GLY A 240 7.77 -12.15 5.46
CA GLY A 240 6.94 -13.30 5.11
C GLY A 240 7.32 -14.57 5.84
N GLU A 241 6.72 -15.67 5.45
CA GLU A 241 6.82 -16.96 6.13
C GLU A 241 7.23 -18.08 5.17
N PHE A 242 8.27 -18.81 5.53
CA PHE A 242 8.58 -20.16 5.03
C PHE A 242 7.78 -21.21 5.81
N PRO A 243 7.81 -22.50 5.39
CA PRO A 243 7.10 -23.57 6.11
C PRO A 243 7.44 -23.70 7.61
N SER A 244 8.63 -23.27 8.02
CA SER A 244 9.14 -23.46 9.39
C SER A 244 9.87 -22.25 9.99
N THR A 245 10.01 -21.16 9.23
CA THR A 245 10.74 -19.96 9.67
C THR A 245 10.13 -18.70 9.05
N PHE A 246 10.47 -17.53 9.58
CA PHE A 246 10.10 -16.24 9.03
C PHE A 246 11.28 -15.59 8.34
N ASP A 247 11.01 -14.75 7.38
CA ASP A 247 12.01 -14.11 6.55
C ASP A 247 12.17 -12.62 6.87
N THR A 248 13.36 -12.10 6.67
CA THR A 248 13.67 -10.66 6.76
C THR A 248 14.04 -10.07 5.43
N THR A 249 14.33 -10.88 4.43
CA THR A 249 14.80 -10.40 3.14
C THR A 249 13.74 -9.53 2.45
N MET A 250 14.19 -8.46 1.86
CA MET A 250 13.40 -7.62 0.97
C MET A 250 13.87 -7.78 -0.47
N ASP A 251 12.92 -7.91 -1.38
CA ASP A 251 13.13 -7.88 -2.83
C ASP A 251 12.53 -6.61 -3.43
N PHE A 252 13.00 -6.18 -4.59
CA PHE A 252 12.38 -5.10 -5.33
C PHE A 252 12.20 -5.39 -6.81
N VAL A 253 11.20 -4.73 -7.39
CA VAL A 253 10.92 -4.73 -8.83
C VAL A 253 10.80 -3.31 -9.36
N THR A 254 11.09 -3.14 -10.65
CA THR A 254 10.80 -1.89 -11.38
C THR A 254 9.41 -1.98 -11.97
N MET A 255 8.49 -1.09 -11.54
CA MET A 255 7.07 -1.15 -11.90
C MET A 255 6.77 -1.02 -13.39
N ALA A 256 7.62 -0.30 -14.13
CA ALA A 256 7.40 -0.03 -15.56
C ALA A 256 7.74 -1.23 -16.45
N SER A 257 8.67 -2.07 -16.04
CA SER A 257 9.14 -3.24 -16.79
C SER A 257 8.78 -4.52 -16.07
N LYS A 258 8.33 -5.53 -16.81
CA LYS A 258 8.19 -6.89 -16.28
C LYS A 258 9.56 -7.49 -16.01
N GLY A 259 9.63 -8.43 -15.08
CA GLY A 259 10.83 -9.19 -14.79
C GLY A 259 10.93 -9.59 -13.32
N ASN A 260 11.89 -10.44 -13.04
CA ASN A 260 12.10 -10.96 -11.71
C ASN A 260 12.65 -9.89 -10.76
N ALA A 261 12.32 -10.04 -9.50
CA ALA A 261 12.80 -9.20 -8.44
C ALA A 261 14.30 -9.44 -8.14
N VAL A 262 14.91 -8.45 -7.55
CA VAL A 262 16.31 -8.48 -7.10
C VAL A 262 16.32 -8.14 -5.61
N VAL A 263 17.23 -8.75 -4.85
CA VAL A 263 17.37 -8.47 -3.41
C VAL A 263 17.61 -6.98 -3.17
N PHE A 264 16.84 -6.42 -2.26
CA PHE A 264 16.91 -5.02 -1.84
C PHE A 264 17.75 -4.81 -0.58
N GLY A 265 17.54 -5.66 0.42
CA GLY A 265 18.15 -5.61 1.76
C GLY A 265 17.35 -6.45 2.74
N GLU A 266 17.46 -6.14 4.03
CA GLU A 266 16.84 -6.91 5.10
C GLU A 266 16.01 -6.03 6.04
N LEU A 267 14.91 -6.57 6.56
CA LEU A 267 14.13 -6.01 7.67
C LEU A 267 14.90 -6.19 8.99
N ILE A 268 14.64 -5.33 9.96
CA ILE A 268 15.15 -5.51 11.33
C ILE A 268 14.54 -6.78 11.90
N GLU A 269 15.37 -7.67 12.41
CA GLU A 269 14.94 -8.88 13.10
C GLU A 269 14.31 -8.58 14.46
N GLN A 270 13.30 -9.36 14.84
CA GLN A 270 12.78 -9.39 16.19
C GLN A 270 12.89 -10.81 16.77
N ASN A 271 13.54 -10.93 17.90
CA ASN A 271 13.80 -12.23 18.56
C ASN A 271 14.48 -13.26 17.62
N SER A 272 15.42 -12.79 16.79
CA SER A 272 16.16 -13.61 15.81
C SER A 272 15.25 -14.26 14.74
N ASN A 273 14.12 -13.64 14.43
CA ASN A 273 13.19 -14.06 13.38
C ASN A 273 12.67 -12.88 12.58
N GLY A 274 12.19 -13.14 11.39
CA GLY A 274 11.43 -12.20 10.58
C GLY A 274 9.96 -12.09 11.02
N TYR A 275 9.15 -11.46 10.20
CA TYR A 275 7.72 -11.23 10.47
C TYR A 275 6.86 -11.49 9.25
N ARG A 276 5.56 -11.63 9.52
CA ARG A 276 4.51 -11.70 8.51
C ARG A 276 3.27 -10.92 8.92
N LEU A 277 2.39 -10.65 7.98
CA LEU A 277 1.01 -10.23 8.22
C LEU A 277 0.87 -8.95 9.02
N GLY A 278 1.70 -7.98 8.77
CA GLY A 278 1.58 -6.61 9.29
C GLY A 278 1.03 -5.63 8.25
N GLY A 279 0.98 -4.36 8.62
CA GLY A 279 0.58 -3.26 7.75
C GLY A 279 1.74 -2.69 6.94
N SER A 280 1.42 -1.93 5.92
CA SER A 280 2.42 -1.15 5.19
C SER A 280 1.87 0.20 4.74
N ALA A 281 2.77 1.18 4.61
CA ALA A 281 2.47 2.49 4.11
C ALA A 281 3.67 3.04 3.34
N SER A 282 3.45 3.87 2.35
CA SER A 282 4.56 4.46 1.61
C SER A 282 4.30 5.91 1.18
N SER A 283 5.39 6.59 0.91
CA SER A 283 5.47 7.86 0.20
C SER A 283 6.35 7.71 -1.04
N PRO A 284 6.50 8.72 -1.88
CA PRO A 284 7.45 8.65 -2.99
C PRO A 284 8.90 8.30 -2.59
N VAL A 285 9.26 8.55 -1.32
CA VAL A 285 10.63 8.37 -0.81
C VAL A 285 10.75 7.18 0.14
N ARG A 286 9.82 7.03 1.10
CA ARG A 286 9.88 6.04 2.18
C ARG A 286 8.82 4.97 2.04
N GLY A 287 9.21 3.72 2.29
CA GLY A 287 8.31 2.61 2.55
C GLY A 287 8.40 2.21 4.02
N CYS A 288 7.25 2.14 4.70
CA CYS A 288 7.14 1.77 6.11
C CYS A 288 6.46 0.41 6.25
N PHE A 289 7.02 -0.45 7.10
CA PHE A 289 6.50 -1.76 7.46
C PHE A 289 6.11 -1.72 8.93
N MET A 290 4.88 -2.11 9.27
CA MET A 290 4.27 -1.80 10.56
C MET A 290 3.69 -3.04 11.23
N GLY A 291 4.07 -3.31 12.47
CA GLY A 291 3.57 -4.42 13.27
C GLY A 291 3.88 -5.78 12.65
N GLY A 292 2.91 -6.69 12.71
CA GLY A 292 3.05 -8.06 12.24
C GLY A 292 3.22 -9.06 13.37
N THR A 293 3.45 -10.31 13.01
CA THR A 293 3.57 -11.42 13.96
C THR A 293 4.68 -12.37 13.54
N ASN A 294 5.30 -13.04 14.50
CA ASN A 294 6.06 -14.26 14.30
C ASN A 294 5.40 -15.38 15.11
N ASP A 295 4.55 -16.15 14.47
CA ASP A 295 3.95 -17.30 15.11
C ASP A 295 4.95 -18.44 15.21
N SER A 296 5.62 -18.54 16.34
CA SER A 296 6.19 -19.82 16.76
C SER A 296 5.06 -20.66 17.37
N PRO A 297 5.06 -22.00 17.21
CA PRO A 297 4.06 -22.88 17.83
C PRO A 297 3.86 -22.67 19.34
N SER A 298 4.75 -21.93 19.98
CA SER A 298 4.76 -21.65 21.41
C SER A 298 4.47 -20.19 21.79
N SER A 299 4.40 -19.23 20.86
CA SER A 299 4.09 -17.84 21.21
C SER A 299 3.55 -17.06 19.99
N ASN A 300 2.28 -16.69 20.02
CA ASN A 300 1.71 -15.69 19.11
C ASN A 300 2.21 -14.29 19.51
N THR A 301 3.44 -13.97 19.16
CA THR A 301 3.99 -12.65 19.48
C THR A 301 3.57 -11.67 18.40
N VAL A 302 2.88 -10.62 18.82
CA VAL A 302 2.46 -9.51 18.00
C VAL A 302 3.37 -8.32 18.29
N TYR A 303 3.82 -7.65 17.25
CA TYR A 303 4.77 -6.53 17.36
C TYR A 303 4.12 -5.17 17.16
N ASN A 304 4.73 -4.14 17.74
CA ASN A 304 4.41 -2.73 17.53
C ASN A 304 5.49 -1.99 16.74
N LEU A 305 6.57 -2.66 16.37
CA LEU A 305 7.67 -2.04 15.62
C LEU A 305 7.19 -1.44 14.30
N ILE A 306 7.61 -0.22 14.04
CA ILE A 306 7.54 0.40 12.72
C ILE A 306 8.98 0.53 12.21
N GLN A 307 9.22 0.05 11.02
CA GLN A 307 10.52 0.18 10.37
C GLN A 307 10.35 0.72 8.95
N TYR A 308 11.38 1.36 8.42
CA TYR A 308 11.29 1.97 7.10
C TYR A 308 12.54 1.76 6.25
N VAL A 309 12.35 1.93 4.95
CA VAL A 309 13.42 1.98 3.96
C VAL A 309 13.26 3.24 3.09
N ASN A 310 14.36 3.68 2.48
CA ASN A 310 14.31 4.60 1.36
C ASN A 310 14.08 3.78 0.08
N ILE A 311 12.92 3.93 -0.57
CA ILE A 311 12.50 3.07 -1.69
C ILE A 311 13.50 3.09 -2.85
N MET A 312 14.19 4.21 -3.09
CA MET A 312 15.10 4.35 -4.23
C MET A 312 16.54 3.90 -3.94
N THR A 313 16.90 3.66 -2.68
CA THR A 313 18.26 3.27 -2.27
C THR A 313 18.22 1.90 -1.60
N GLN A 314 18.89 0.90 -2.20
CA GLN A 314 19.01 -0.43 -1.60
C GLN A 314 19.72 -0.36 -0.24
N GLY A 315 19.29 -1.22 0.66
CA GLY A 315 19.85 -1.37 2.01
C GLY A 315 18.83 -1.89 2.99
N ASN A 316 19.28 -2.10 4.21
CA ASN A 316 18.45 -2.63 5.30
C ASN A 316 17.49 -1.56 5.82
N SER A 317 16.40 -2.03 6.40
CA SER A 317 15.45 -1.16 7.07
C SER A 317 16.06 -0.50 8.31
N GLN A 318 15.45 0.59 8.71
CA GLN A 318 15.80 1.35 9.91
C GLN A 318 14.58 1.48 10.81
N ASP A 319 14.83 1.63 12.10
CA ASP A 319 13.78 1.90 13.07
C ASP A 319 13.12 3.25 12.78
N PHE A 320 11.78 3.24 12.75
CA PHE A 320 10.95 4.43 12.55
C PHE A 320 10.32 4.89 13.87
N GLY A 321 9.91 3.96 14.71
CA GLY A 321 9.16 4.14 15.96
C GLY A 321 8.21 2.97 16.22
N ASP A 322 7.22 3.18 17.06
CA ASP A 322 6.28 2.16 17.49
C ASP A 322 4.82 2.52 17.16
N LEU A 323 4.01 1.50 16.93
CA LEU A 323 2.55 1.62 16.85
C LEU A 323 1.99 1.96 18.25
N ALA A 324 0.88 2.68 18.27
CA ALA A 324 0.16 2.97 19.52
C ALA A 324 -0.46 1.69 20.10
N THR A 325 -0.89 0.79 19.24
CA THR A 325 -1.43 -0.53 19.57
C THR A 325 -0.65 -1.63 18.83
N THR A 326 -0.48 -2.80 19.42
CA THR A 326 0.11 -3.94 18.69
C THR A 326 -0.87 -4.48 17.64
N HIS A 327 -0.43 -4.56 16.40
CA HIS A 327 -1.24 -5.04 15.29
C HIS A 327 -0.62 -6.28 14.65
N GLY A 328 -1.14 -7.46 14.97
CA GLY A 328 -0.82 -8.70 14.28
C GLY A 328 -1.93 -9.13 13.34
N TYR A 329 -1.62 -9.99 12.38
CA TYR A 329 -2.61 -10.52 11.42
C TYR A 329 -3.45 -9.43 10.73
N VAL A 330 -2.85 -8.28 10.46
CA VAL A 330 -3.55 -7.14 9.87
C VAL A 330 -4.02 -7.46 8.48
N HIS A 331 -3.16 -8.08 7.67
CA HIS A 331 -3.21 -8.17 6.22
C HIS A 331 -3.48 -6.87 5.48
N ILE A 332 -2.96 -6.76 4.48
CA ILE A 332 -1.81 -6.31 3.75
C ILE A 332 -2.33 -5.51 2.55
N GLY A 333 -2.02 -4.32 2.54
CA GLY A 333 -2.18 -3.36 1.48
C GLY A 333 -1.43 -2.10 1.90
N ASN A 334 -1.01 -1.33 0.92
CA ASN A 334 -0.33 -0.07 1.17
C ASN A 334 -1.37 1.01 1.44
N CYS A 335 -1.55 1.36 2.71
CA CYS A 335 -2.54 2.34 3.15
C CYS A 335 -1.89 3.68 3.50
N SER A 336 -1.77 4.56 2.53
CA SER A 336 -1.32 5.94 2.73
C SER A 336 -1.85 6.86 1.63
N ASN A 337 -1.94 8.16 1.92
CA ASN A 337 -2.33 9.17 0.93
C ASN A 337 -1.19 9.61 -0.01
N ALA A 338 -0.07 8.90 0.01
CA ALA A 338 1.12 9.19 -0.80
C ALA A 338 1.78 7.93 -1.38
N HIS A 339 1.06 6.80 -1.42
CA HIS A 339 1.60 5.55 -1.97
C HIS A 339 1.81 5.59 -3.49
N GLY A 340 2.50 4.59 -4.04
CA GLY A 340 2.91 4.57 -5.43
C GLY A 340 1.82 4.71 -6.48
N GLY A 341 0.57 4.48 -6.13
CA GLY A 341 -0.60 4.62 -7.01
C GLY A 341 -1.16 6.04 -7.14
N LEU A 342 -0.60 7.01 -6.41
CA LEU A 342 -1.16 8.37 -6.29
C LEU A 342 -0.36 9.45 -7.00
#